data_368075ece6e7181722ddf7b8acbd0018
#
_entry.id   368075ece6e7181722ddf7b8acbd0018
#
_cell.length_a   1.000
_cell.length_b   1.000
_cell.length_c   1.000
_cell.angle_alpha   90.00
_cell.angle_beta   90.00
_cell.angle_gamma   90.00
#
_symmetry.space_group_name_H-M   'P 1'
#
loop_
_entity.id
_entity.type
_entity.pdbx_description
1 polymer ?
#
loop_
_entity_poly.entity_id
_entity_poly.type
_entity_poly.pdbx_seq_one_letter_code
_entity_poly.pdbx_strand_id
1 'polypeptide(L)' 'MTEAPDRDGPAARLDVVVNGEALAVPAATTIDGLIAIVGIERRGVAIAVDGQVVPRSAWRRSVLHCGARVEIVTAAAGG' A
#
# COMPACT_ATOMS: atom_id res chain seq x y z
N MET A 1 -23.70 21.84 9.71
CA MET A 1 -23.42 21.13 10.04
C MET A 1 -22.40 20.78 9.65
N THR A 2 -21.81 20.52 9.92
CA THR A 2 -20.85 20.16 9.61
C THR A 2 -20.78 19.07 9.43
N GLU A 3 -20.54 18.57 8.86
CA GLU A 3 -20.50 17.48 8.67
C GLU A 3 -19.38 16.95 8.90
N ALA A 4 -19.38 15.98 9.39
CA ALA A 4 -18.31 15.22 9.68
C ALA A 4 -17.63 14.91 8.48
N PRO A 5 -16.44 14.87 8.54
CA PRO A 5 -15.68 14.48 7.43
C PRO A 5 -15.99 13.16 7.08
N ASP A 6 -15.86 12.87 5.93
CA ASP A 6 -16.10 11.72 5.45
C ASP A 6 -15.06 10.78 5.63
N ARG A 7 -14.90 10.24 6.82
CA ARG A 7 -13.92 9.31 7.10
C ARG A 7 -14.06 8.13 6.32
N ASP A 8 -15.21 7.77 5.90
CA ASP A 8 -15.44 6.56 5.16
C ASP A 8 -15.71 6.82 3.72
N GLY A 9 -15.61 8.03 3.26
CA GLY A 9 -15.91 8.37 1.89
C GLY A 9 -14.71 8.35 1.01
N PRO A 10 -14.88 8.70 -0.22
CA PRO A 10 -13.78 8.68 -1.16
C PRO A 10 -12.66 9.63 -0.80
N ALA A 11 -12.95 10.63 0.01
CA ALA A 11 -11.92 11.56 0.40
C ALA A 11 -11.12 11.04 1.57
N ALA A 12 -11.52 9.97 2.19
CA ALA A 12 -10.79 9.44 3.31
C ALA A 12 -9.47 8.89 2.85
N ARG A 13 -8.45 9.12 3.63
CA ARG A 13 -7.13 8.67 3.29
C ARG A 13 -6.45 8.06 4.46
N LEU A 14 -5.46 7.28 4.22
CA LEU A 14 -4.65 6.77 5.30
C LEU A 14 -3.19 6.97 4.93
N ASP A 15 -2.38 7.12 5.95
CA ASP A 15 -0.96 7.34 5.75
C ASP A 15 -0.22 6.04 5.90
N VAL A 16 0.63 5.75 4.95
CA VAL A 16 1.49 4.58 5.02
C VAL A 16 2.91 5.03 4.76
N VAL A 17 3.86 4.17 5.04
CA VAL A 17 5.26 4.46 4.79
C VAL A 17 5.74 3.43 3.78
N VAL A 18 6.19 3.87 2.64
CA VAL A 18 6.62 2.97 1.58
C VAL A 18 8.10 3.17 1.36
N ASN A 19 8.87 2.16 1.67
CA ASN A 19 10.34 2.23 1.56
C ASN A 19 10.88 3.48 2.25
N GLY A 20 10.33 3.75 3.42
CA GLY A 20 10.81 4.87 4.22
C GLY A 20 10.20 6.22 3.90
N GLU A 21 9.31 6.29 2.94
CA GLU A 21 8.70 7.55 2.57
C GLU A 21 7.22 7.56 2.86
N ALA A 22 6.74 8.62 3.46
CA ALA A 22 5.33 8.73 3.79
C ALA A 22 4.51 8.92 2.52
N LEU A 23 3.39 8.27 2.47
CA LEU A 23 2.51 8.34 1.33
C LEU A 23 1.07 8.25 1.80
N ALA A 24 0.23 9.11 1.31
CA ALA A 24 -1.19 9.05 1.65
C ALA A 24 -1.91 8.33 0.53
N VAL A 25 -2.71 7.36 0.90
CA VAL A 25 -3.45 6.58 -0.08
C VAL A 25 -4.91 6.54 0.34
N PRO A 26 -5.82 6.23 -0.56
CA PRO A 26 -7.22 6.14 -0.18
C PRO A 26 -7.43 5.06 0.87
N ALA A 27 -8.37 5.28 1.74
CA ALA A 27 -8.71 4.29 2.73
C ALA A 27 -9.13 3.00 2.02
N ALA A 28 -8.84 1.89 2.64
CA ALA A 28 -9.16 0.57 2.10
C ALA A 28 -8.30 0.16 0.90
N THR A 29 -7.19 0.85 0.70
CA THR A 29 -6.27 0.46 -0.35
C THR A 29 -5.63 -0.87 0.03
N THR A 30 -5.61 -1.79 -0.92
CA THR A 30 -4.95 -3.06 -0.73
C THR A 30 -3.50 -2.95 -1.19
N ILE A 31 -2.71 -3.97 -0.92
CA ILE A 31 -1.35 -4.00 -1.41
C ILE A 31 -1.34 -3.91 -2.93
N ASP A 32 -2.25 -4.62 -3.57
CA ASP A 32 -2.34 -4.59 -5.01
C ASP A 32 -2.66 -3.18 -5.49
N GLY A 33 -3.55 -2.49 -4.81
CA GLY A 33 -3.89 -1.12 -5.14
C GLY A 33 -2.70 -0.18 -4.92
N LEU A 34 -1.93 -0.42 -3.89
CA LEU A 34 -0.76 0.40 -3.63
C LEU A 34 0.25 0.28 -4.77
N ILE A 35 0.46 -0.92 -5.26
CA ILE A 35 1.40 -1.13 -6.37
C ILE A 35 0.95 -0.34 -7.58
N ALA A 36 -0.35 -0.30 -7.83
CA ALA A 36 -0.86 0.48 -8.94
C ALA A 36 -0.66 1.98 -8.71
N ILE A 37 -0.83 2.44 -7.48
CA ILE A 37 -0.64 3.85 -7.17
C ILE A 37 0.82 4.24 -7.34
N VAL A 38 1.73 3.40 -6.88
CA VAL A 38 3.15 3.67 -7.00
C VAL A 38 3.60 3.57 -8.45
N GLY A 39 2.92 2.78 -9.24
CA GLY A 39 3.24 2.71 -10.66
C GLY A 39 4.34 1.75 -11.02
N ILE A 40 4.52 0.70 -10.24
CA ILE A 40 5.56 -0.27 -10.56
C ILE A 40 4.90 -1.53 -11.09
N GLU A 41 5.70 -2.33 -11.73
CA GLU A 41 5.22 -3.60 -12.24
C GLU A 41 5.10 -4.59 -11.13
N ARG A 42 4.13 -5.45 -11.21
CA ARG A 42 3.93 -6.47 -10.19
C ARG A 42 4.90 -7.61 -10.33
N ARG A 43 5.41 -7.84 -11.52
CA ARG A 43 6.29 -8.93 -11.74
C ARG A 43 7.62 -8.68 -11.10
N GLY A 44 8.16 -9.66 -10.44
CA GLY A 44 9.48 -9.54 -9.84
C GLY A 44 9.52 -8.68 -8.59
N VAL A 45 8.38 -8.47 -7.94
CA VAL A 45 8.31 -7.62 -6.79
C VAL A 45 7.96 -8.44 -5.56
N ALA A 46 8.65 -8.19 -4.48
CA ALA A 46 8.30 -8.77 -3.19
C ALA A 46 7.84 -7.65 -2.27
N ILE A 47 6.83 -7.92 -1.48
CA ILE A 47 6.25 -6.93 -0.60
C ILE A 47 6.28 -7.46 0.83
N ALA A 48 6.73 -6.60 1.74
CA ALA A 48 6.62 -6.89 3.15
C ALA A 48 5.85 -5.76 3.80
N VAL A 49 5.01 -6.10 4.75
CA VAL A 49 4.25 -5.10 5.49
C VAL A 49 4.55 -5.35 6.95
N ASP A 50 5.03 -4.30 7.62
CA ASP A 50 5.40 -4.38 9.04
C ASP A 50 6.33 -5.55 9.30
N GLY A 51 7.25 -5.75 8.39
CA GLY A 51 8.28 -6.77 8.56
C GLY A 51 7.89 -8.17 8.12
N GLN A 52 6.70 -8.34 7.59
CA GLN A 52 6.27 -9.67 7.18
C GLN A 52 6.00 -9.72 5.70
N VAL A 53 6.55 -10.70 5.04
CA VAL A 53 6.36 -10.84 3.60
C VAL A 53 4.92 -11.25 3.32
N VAL A 54 4.30 -10.59 2.39
CA VAL A 54 2.95 -10.91 1.99
C VAL A 54 3.00 -11.56 0.62
N PRO A 55 2.54 -12.81 0.50
CA PRO A 55 2.61 -13.48 -0.78
C PRO A 55 1.71 -12.80 -1.80
N ARG A 56 2.12 -12.90 -3.03
CA ARG A 56 1.39 -12.25 -4.11
C ARG A 56 -0.07 -12.66 -4.13
N SER A 57 -0.34 -13.90 -3.80
CA SER A 57 -1.72 -14.38 -3.83
C SER A 57 -2.61 -13.66 -2.82
N ALA A 58 -2.03 -12.99 -1.85
CA ALA A 58 -2.80 -12.27 -0.84
C ALA A 58 -2.88 -10.77 -1.10
N TRP A 59 -2.19 -10.25 -2.10
CA TRP A 59 -2.12 -8.80 -2.29
C TRP A 59 -3.47 -8.16 -2.53
N ARG A 60 -4.34 -8.84 -3.22
CA ARG A 60 -5.62 -8.24 -3.59
C ARG A 60 -6.58 -8.15 -2.43
N ARG A 61 -6.34 -8.93 -1.40
CA ARG A 61 -7.22 -8.88 -0.25
C ARG A 61 -6.56 -8.36 1.01
N SER A 62 -5.32 -7.95 0.93
CA SER A 62 -4.61 -7.44 2.09
C SER A 62 -4.74 -5.94 2.14
N VAL A 63 -5.60 -5.45 2.99
CA VAL A 63 -5.87 -4.03 3.10
C VAL A 63 -4.83 -3.41 4.02
N LEU A 64 -4.30 -2.26 3.62
CA LEU A 64 -3.31 -1.57 4.42
C LEU A 64 -3.98 -0.84 5.57
N HIS A 65 -3.25 -0.75 6.68
CA HIS A 65 -3.74 0.00 7.82
C HIS A 65 -2.95 1.30 7.96
N CYS A 66 -3.46 2.21 8.71
CA CYS A 66 -2.78 3.49 8.90
C CYS A 66 -1.45 3.26 9.58
N GLY A 67 -0.42 3.84 9.04
CA GLY A 67 0.91 3.65 9.58
C GLY A 67 1.62 2.41 9.11
N ALA A 68 1.03 1.67 8.19
CA ALA A 68 1.67 0.46 7.71
C ALA A 68 3.01 0.78 7.09
N ARG A 69 4.00 -0.06 7.40
CA ARG A 69 5.31 0.12 6.85
C ARG A 69 5.48 -0.90 5.74
N VAL A 70 5.48 -0.43 4.53
CA VAL A 70 5.52 -1.29 3.36
C VAL A 70 6.90 -1.23 2.76
N GLU A 71 7.46 -2.40 2.52
CA GLU A 71 8.74 -2.48 1.86
C GLU A 71 8.55 -3.15 0.53
N ILE A 72 8.93 -2.50 -0.52
CA ILE A 72 8.81 -3.01 -1.86
C ILE A 72 10.20 -3.27 -2.38
N VAL A 73 10.46 -4.53 -2.69
CA VAL A 73 11.77 -4.92 -3.21
C VAL A 73 11.57 -5.45 -4.61
N THR A 74 12.22 -4.85 -5.57
CA THR A 74 12.10 -5.32 -6.94
C THR A 74 13.33 -6.14 -7.28
N ALA A 75 13.14 -7.16 -8.07
CA ALA A 75 14.25 -7.95 -8.51
C ALA A 75 15.14 -7.05 -9.33
N ALA A 76 16.42 -7.17 -9.07
CA ALA A 76 17.34 -6.30 -9.76
C ALA A 76 17.30 -6.62 -11.22
N ALA A 77 17.23 -5.61 -11.99
CA ALA A 77 17.22 -5.80 -13.40
C ALA A 77 18.53 -6.38 -13.80
N GLY A 78 18.49 -7.35 -14.55
CA GLY A 78 19.68 -7.96 -15.00
C GLY A 78 20.31 -8.80 -13.96
N GLY A 79 19.72 -8.79 -12.84
CA GLY A 79 20.30 -9.56 -11.76
C GLY A 79 19.45 -10.67 -11.54
#